data_017246e50d093a09a16e37111fc48324
#
_entry.id   017246e50d093a09a16e37111fc48324
#
_cell.length_a   1.000
_cell.length_b   1.000
_cell.length_c   1.000
_cell.angle_alpha   90.00
_cell.angle_beta   90.00
_cell.angle_gamma   90.00
#
_symmetry.space_group_name_H-M   'P 1'
#
loop_
_entity.id
_entity.type
_entity.pdbx_description
1 polymer ?
#
loop_
_entity_poly.entity_id
_entity_poly.type
_entity_poly.pdbx_seq_one_letter_code
_entity_poly.pdbx_strand_id
1 'polypeptide(L)'
;RLNDAGWRVYAVSRQPRSDAPGRHWLQGDCSGVRGLPEAVDAIFSCGPLDLFARWYEAAGLHCPRVVAFGSTSASTKQDSRDEAERELARRLLGAEARLHAAAEARGAAATLLRPTLVYGAGRDATLTRIADIAQRWGRLVLPRRSDGLRQPVHVHDLADAALAACASPATHGR
;
A
#
# COMPACT_ATOMS: atom_id res chain seq x y z
N ARG A 1 -5.67 -1.51 -14.28
CA ARG A 1 -6.75 -2.13 -13.51
C ARG A 1 -7.93 -1.17 -13.29
N LEU A 2 -7.75 -0.06 -12.54
CA LEU A 2 -8.86 0.88 -12.26
C LEU A 2 -9.45 1.46 -13.53
N ASN A 3 -8.63 1.93 -14.47
CA ASN A 3 -9.11 2.44 -15.75
C ASN A 3 -9.84 1.36 -16.57
N ASP A 4 -9.33 0.14 -16.57
CA ASP A 4 -9.95 -1.00 -17.28
C ASP A 4 -11.32 -1.33 -16.68
N ALA A 5 -11.50 -1.06 -15.39
CA ALA A 5 -12.77 -1.18 -14.66
C ALA A 5 -13.68 0.06 -14.79
N GLY A 6 -13.34 1.02 -15.64
CA GLY A 6 -14.16 2.21 -15.92
C GLY A 6 -14.03 3.35 -14.90
N TRP A 7 -13.07 3.28 -13.99
CA TRP A 7 -12.87 4.34 -12.98
C TRP A 7 -12.19 5.57 -13.59
N ARG A 8 -12.63 6.76 -13.18
CA ARG A 8 -11.84 7.98 -13.32
C ARG A 8 -10.84 8.03 -12.18
N VAL A 9 -9.55 8.09 -12.52
CA VAL A 9 -8.46 7.99 -11.53
C VAL A 9 -7.75 9.33 -11.38
N TYR A 10 -7.67 9.82 -10.15
CA TYR A 10 -6.78 10.90 -9.75
C TYR A 10 -5.53 10.28 -9.12
N ALA A 11 -4.46 10.23 -9.88
CA ALA A 11 -3.22 9.61 -9.46
C ALA A 11 -2.23 10.65 -8.92
N VAL A 12 -1.71 10.42 -7.72
CA VAL A 12 -0.76 11.35 -7.08
C VAL A 12 0.67 10.89 -7.31
N SER A 13 1.54 11.82 -7.71
CA SER A 13 2.96 11.57 -7.92
C SER A 13 3.80 12.77 -7.50
N ARG A 14 4.97 12.52 -6.89
CA ARG A 14 5.96 13.58 -6.59
C ARG A 14 6.56 14.19 -7.86
N GLN A 15 6.68 13.39 -8.90
CA GLN A 15 7.18 13.85 -10.20
C GLN A 15 6.00 14.23 -11.10
N PRO A 16 6.14 15.29 -11.90
CA PRO A 16 5.15 15.64 -12.92
C PRO A 16 4.93 14.47 -13.88
N ARG A 17 3.69 14.25 -14.26
CA ARG A 17 3.28 13.21 -15.21
C ARG A 17 2.18 13.76 -16.12
N SER A 18 2.12 13.27 -17.34
CA SER A 18 1.07 13.63 -18.29
C SER A 18 -0.20 12.85 -18.04
N ASP A 19 -1.32 13.52 -18.16
CA ASP A 19 -2.64 12.90 -18.12
C ASP A 19 -2.83 11.90 -19.27
N ALA A 20 -3.73 10.97 -19.04
CA ALA A 20 -4.17 9.99 -20.04
C ALA A 20 -5.69 9.79 -19.92
N PRO A 21 -6.36 9.23 -20.91
CA PRO A 21 -7.78 8.96 -20.83
C PRO A 21 -8.16 8.23 -19.55
N GLY A 22 -9.11 8.78 -18.80
CA GLY A 22 -9.57 8.24 -17.51
C GLY A 22 -8.59 8.40 -16.34
N ARG A 23 -7.40 9.02 -16.53
CA ARG A 23 -6.41 9.21 -15.47
C ARG A 23 -5.84 10.62 -15.47
N HIS A 24 -6.07 11.34 -14.39
CA HIS A 24 -5.52 12.67 -14.11
C HIS A 24 -4.39 12.56 -13.09
N TRP A 25 -3.24 13.19 -13.40
CA TRP A 25 -2.09 13.20 -12.50
C TRP A 25 -2.06 14.50 -11.69
N LEU A 26 -2.01 14.35 -10.38
CA LEU A 26 -1.82 15.44 -9.44
C LEU A 26 -0.40 15.39 -8.88
N GLN A 27 0.28 16.52 -8.88
CA GLN A 27 1.60 16.58 -8.28
C GLN A 27 1.50 16.80 -6.77
N GLY A 28 2.18 15.94 -6.01
CA GLY A 28 2.19 15.98 -4.56
C GLY A 28 2.53 14.63 -3.93
N ASP A 29 2.35 14.55 -2.64
CA ASP A 29 2.46 13.34 -1.83
C ASP A 29 1.56 13.43 -0.59
N CYS A 30 1.73 12.52 0.38
CA CYS A 30 0.95 12.54 1.62
C CYS A 30 1.26 13.73 2.57
N SER A 31 2.17 14.62 2.23
CA SER A 31 2.38 15.89 2.96
C SER A 31 1.57 17.04 2.36
N GLY A 32 1.16 16.92 1.11
CA GLY A 32 0.29 17.90 0.45
C GLY A 32 -0.01 17.55 -1.01
N VAL A 33 -1.28 17.50 -1.34
CA VAL A 33 -1.79 17.31 -2.71
C VAL A 33 -2.75 18.47 -3.01
N ARG A 34 -2.54 19.14 -4.15
CA ARG A 34 -3.45 20.19 -4.63
C ARG A 34 -4.31 19.64 -5.76
N GLY A 35 -5.51 20.17 -5.90
CA GLY A 35 -6.41 19.83 -7.01
C GLY A 35 -7.16 18.50 -6.83
N LEU A 36 -7.16 17.94 -5.62
CA LEU A 36 -8.05 16.82 -5.33
C LEU A 36 -9.53 17.29 -5.40
N PRO A 37 -10.43 16.46 -5.92
CA PRO A 37 -11.87 16.73 -5.84
C PRO A 37 -12.33 16.72 -4.37
N GLU A 38 -13.45 17.37 -4.08
CA GLU A 38 -14.03 17.39 -2.73
C GLU A 38 -14.56 16.03 -2.29
N ALA A 39 -14.91 15.18 -3.23
CA ALA A 39 -15.41 13.83 -2.99
C ALA A 39 -14.84 12.83 -4.00
N VAL A 40 -14.59 11.61 -3.53
CA VAL A 40 -14.23 10.45 -4.35
C VAL A 40 -14.93 9.20 -3.83
N ASP A 41 -15.16 8.22 -4.70
CA ASP A 41 -15.80 6.96 -4.31
C ASP A 41 -14.87 6.04 -3.53
N ALA A 42 -13.57 6.11 -3.80
CA ALA A 42 -12.56 5.31 -3.10
C ALA A 42 -11.17 5.95 -3.13
N ILE A 43 -10.38 5.67 -2.09
CA ILE A 43 -8.95 5.98 -2.03
C ILE A 43 -8.16 4.68 -1.94
N PHE A 44 -7.13 4.54 -2.79
CA PHE A 44 -6.14 3.47 -2.72
C PHE A 44 -4.78 4.06 -2.35
N SER A 45 -4.32 3.81 -1.13
CA SER A 45 -3.03 4.32 -0.66
C SER A 45 -1.92 3.30 -0.91
N CYS A 46 -1.07 3.58 -1.88
CA CYS A 46 0.11 2.77 -2.22
C CYS A 46 1.43 3.34 -1.66
N GLY A 47 1.34 4.37 -0.81
CA GLY A 47 2.47 5.03 -0.17
C GLY A 47 2.74 4.55 1.26
N PRO A 48 3.68 5.20 1.98
CA PRO A 48 3.92 4.91 3.39
C PRO A 48 2.67 5.14 4.24
N LEU A 49 2.27 4.10 4.99
CA LEU A 49 1.01 4.08 5.72
C LEU A 49 0.92 5.16 6.78
N ASP A 50 2.02 5.43 7.49
CA ASP A 50 2.09 6.44 8.54
C ASP A 50 1.88 7.87 8.02
N LEU A 51 2.44 8.18 6.86
CA LEU A 51 2.22 9.48 6.20
C LEU A 51 0.80 9.57 5.66
N PHE A 52 0.30 8.50 5.04
CA PHE A 52 -1.07 8.47 4.53
C PHE A 52 -2.11 8.62 5.64
N ALA A 53 -1.97 7.92 6.76
CA ALA A 53 -2.91 8.00 7.87
C ALA A 53 -3.01 9.40 8.45
N ARG A 54 -1.88 10.11 8.61
CA ARG A 54 -1.84 11.51 9.04
C ARG A 54 -2.51 12.45 8.03
N TRP A 55 -2.21 12.25 6.75
CA TRP A 55 -2.83 13.05 5.69
C TRP A 55 -4.34 12.82 5.66
N TYR A 56 -4.77 11.55 5.70
CA TYR A 56 -6.18 11.21 5.66
C TYR A 56 -6.95 11.78 6.87
N GLU A 57 -6.38 11.74 8.05
CA GLU A 57 -6.94 12.34 9.26
C GLU A 57 -7.13 13.88 9.14
N ALA A 58 -6.24 14.56 8.44
CA ALA A 58 -6.30 16.01 8.22
C ALA A 58 -7.12 16.43 6.98
N ALA A 59 -7.26 15.54 5.99
CA ALA A 59 -7.90 15.84 4.73
C ALA A 59 -9.41 16.03 4.89
N GLY A 60 -9.96 17.10 4.31
CA GLY A 60 -11.42 17.36 4.26
C GLY A 60 -12.17 16.59 3.17
N LEU A 61 -11.50 15.67 2.48
CA LEU A 61 -12.03 14.92 1.35
C LEU A 61 -13.10 13.91 1.80
N HIS A 62 -14.28 13.95 1.18
CA HIS A 62 -15.29 12.93 1.38
C HIS A 62 -14.93 11.67 0.59
N CYS A 63 -14.86 10.53 1.30
CA CYS A 63 -14.53 9.24 0.68
C CYS A 63 -15.14 8.11 1.50
N PRO A 64 -16.12 7.36 0.98
CA PRO A 64 -16.78 6.28 1.73
C PRO A 64 -15.89 5.03 1.86
N ARG A 65 -14.85 4.86 1.03
CA ARG A 65 -14.03 3.65 1.01
C ARG A 65 -12.55 3.96 0.91
N VAL A 66 -11.77 3.39 1.83
CA VAL A 66 -10.32 3.53 1.86
C VAL A 66 -9.68 2.16 1.88
N VAL A 67 -8.79 1.89 0.93
CA VAL A 67 -7.94 0.70 0.92
C VAL A 67 -6.49 1.15 1.05
N ALA A 68 -5.79 0.66 2.06
CA ALA A 68 -4.40 1.00 2.29
C ALA A 68 -3.53 -0.25 2.44
N PHE A 69 -2.25 -0.11 2.12
CA PHE A 69 -1.28 -1.17 2.26
C PHE A 69 -0.43 -0.94 3.51
N GLY A 70 -0.51 -1.89 4.44
CA GLY A 70 0.37 -2.03 5.58
C GLY A 70 1.51 -3.01 5.27
N SER A 71 1.92 -3.76 6.29
CA SER A 71 2.92 -4.82 6.16
C SER A 71 2.71 -5.86 7.25
N THR A 72 2.98 -7.13 6.94
CA THR A 72 3.05 -8.19 7.96
C THR A 72 4.08 -7.90 9.04
N SER A 73 5.05 -7.02 8.80
CA SER A 73 6.00 -6.54 9.81
C SER A 73 5.31 -5.90 11.03
N ALA A 74 4.10 -5.38 10.87
CA ALA A 74 3.31 -4.85 11.98
C ALA A 74 3.04 -5.90 13.08
N SER A 75 2.84 -7.15 12.69
CA SER A 75 2.60 -8.25 13.63
C SER A 75 3.83 -9.11 13.90
N THR A 76 4.66 -9.37 12.88
CA THR A 76 5.77 -10.32 13.00
C THR A 76 7.02 -9.75 13.67
N LYS A 77 7.12 -8.42 13.82
CA LYS A 77 8.30 -7.74 14.37
C LYS A 77 8.09 -7.11 15.74
N GLN A 78 6.93 -7.32 16.37
CA GLN A 78 6.63 -6.74 17.69
C GLN A 78 7.62 -7.21 18.78
N ASP A 79 7.95 -8.49 18.74
CA ASP A 79 8.83 -9.15 19.73
C ASP A 79 10.25 -9.40 19.17
N SER A 80 10.66 -8.65 18.12
CA SER A 80 12.01 -8.77 17.58
C SER A 80 13.06 -8.36 18.62
N ARG A 81 14.22 -9.00 18.57
CA ARG A 81 15.40 -8.56 19.37
C ARG A 81 15.97 -7.23 18.88
N ASP A 82 15.72 -6.88 17.61
CA ASP A 82 16.15 -5.62 17.01
C ASP A 82 15.18 -4.49 17.39
N GLU A 83 15.70 -3.46 18.01
CA GLU A 83 14.95 -2.26 18.42
C GLU A 83 14.32 -1.54 17.21
N ALA A 84 15.04 -1.43 16.10
CA ALA A 84 14.55 -0.76 14.90
C ALA A 84 13.36 -1.53 14.30
N GLU A 85 13.35 -2.86 14.39
CA GLU A 85 12.25 -3.67 13.95
C GLU A 85 11.01 -3.52 14.84
N ARG A 86 11.20 -3.46 16.17
CA ARG A 86 10.09 -3.18 17.11
C ARG A 86 9.51 -1.81 16.89
N GLU A 87 10.36 -0.79 16.66
CA GLU A 87 9.90 0.57 16.37
C GLU A 87 9.10 0.63 15.06
N LEU A 88 9.56 -0.07 14.03
CA LEU A 88 8.81 -0.20 12.77
C LEU A 88 7.43 -0.82 13.01
N ALA A 89 7.34 -1.89 13.78
CA ALA A 89 6.07 -2.53 14.10
C ALA A 89 5.13 -1.58 14.86
N ARG A 90 5.62 -0.89 15.88
CA ARG A 90 4.85 0.13 16.65
C ARG A 90 4.33 1.25 15.75
N ARG A 91 5.18 1.77 14.86
CA ARG A 91 4.80 2.82 13.90
C ARG A 91 3.72 2.36 12.93
N LEU A 92 3.83 1.15 12.41
CA LEU A 92 2.82 0.58 11.51
C LEU A 92 1.48 0.39 12.22
N LEU A 93 1.47 -0.22 13.41
CA LEU A 93 0.25 -0.43 14.20
C LEU A 93 -0.41 0.90 14.59
N GLY A 94 0.38 1.90 15.00
CA GLY A 94 -0.13 3.23 15.29
C GLY A 94 -0.76 3.91 14.06
N ALA A 95 -0.18 3.71 12.88
CA ALA A 95 -0.73 4.23 11.63
C ALA A 95 -2.04 3.52 11.23
N GLU A 96 -2.12 2.21 11.42
CA GLU A 96 -3.34 1.43 11.18
C GLU A 96 -4.47 1.89 12.10
N ALA A 97 -4.21 1.99 13.41
CA ALA A 97 -5.18 2.47 14.38
C ALA A 97 -5.69 3.89 14.05
N ARG A 98 -4.78 4.79 13.68
CA ARG A 98 -5.10 6.17 13.25
C ARG A 98 -6.00 6.18 12.02
N LEU A 99 -5.69 5.36 11.01
CA LEU A 99 -6.49 5.29 9.79
C LEU A 99 -7.90 4.79 10.07
N HIS A 100 -8.05 3.74 10.87
CA HIS A 100 -9.35 3.20 11.25
C HIS A 100 -10.17 4.22 12.04
N ALA A 101 -9.59 4.86 13.04
CA ALA A 101 -10.27 5.89 13.84
C ALA A 101 -10.72 7.09 12.97
N ALA A 102 -9.86 7.54 12.04
CA ALA A 102 -10.21 8.63 11.13
C ALA A 102 -11.30 8.25 10.12
N ALA A 103 -11.33 7.00 9.66
CA ALA A 103 -12.37 6.50 8.78
C ALA A 103 -13.71 6.37 9.53
N GLU A 104 -13.70 5.79 10.72
CA GLU A 104 -14.89 5.64 11.57
C GLU A 104 -15.53 6.99 11.88
N ALA A 105 -14.71 7.98 12.28
CA ALA A 105 -15.19 9.34 12.56
C ALA A 105 -15.87 10.02 11.36
N ARG A 106 -15.66 9.53 10.14
CA ARG A 106 -16.24 10.04 8.90
C ARG A 106 -17.33 9.14 8.32
N GLY A 107 -17.68 8.06 8.99
CA GLY A 107 -18.61 7.05 8.47
C GLY A 107 -18.06 6.33 7.23
N ALA A 108 -16.75 6.30 7.05
CA ALA A 108 -16.07 5.63 5.95
C ALA A 108 -15.60 4.22 6.36
N ALA A 109 -15.53 3.32 5.39
CA ALA A 109 -14.97 1.99 5.58
C ALA A 109 -13.48 1.96 5.18
N ALA A 110 -12.59 1.65 6.12
CA ALA A 110 -11.18 1.41 5.85
C ALA A 110 -10.87 -0.09 5.83
N THR A 111 -10.06 -0.51 4.86
CA THR A 111 -9.53 -1.86 4.73
C THR A 111 -8.02 -1.81 4.62
N LEU A 112 -7.33 -2.62 5.42
CA LEU A 112 -5.87 -2.71 5.42
C LEU A 112 -5.41 -4.05 4.86
N LEU A 113 -4.65 -4.00 3.77
CA LEU A 113 -3.98 -5.17 3.22
C LEU A 113 -2.54 -5.22 3.75
N ARG A 114 -2.15 -6.30 4.39
CA ARG A 114 -0.80 -6.50 4.93
C ARG A 114 -0.02 -7.51 4.07
N PRO A 115 0.51 -7.09 2.91
CA PRO A 115 1.32 -7.99 2.09
C PRO A 115 2.62 -8.33 2.81
N THR A 116 3.19 -9.47 2.44
CA THR A 116 4.54 -9.89 2.82
C THR A 116 5.56 -9.23 1.90
N LEU A 117 6.13 -10.00 0.97
CA LEU A 117 7.06 -9.53 -0.05
C LEU A 117 6.32 -9.32 -1.36
N VAL A 118 6.19 -8.07 -1.79
CA VAL A 118 5.56 -7.73 -3.08
C VAL A 118 6.61 -7.76 -4.18
N TYR A 119 6.30 -8.40 -5.30
CA TYR A 119 7.18 -8.48 -6.45
C TYR A 119 6.43 -8.20 -7.77
N GLY A 120 7.17 -7.99 -8.81
CA GLY A 120 6.69 -7.71 -10.17
C GLY A 120 6.95 -6.29 -10.64
N ALA A 121 6.72 -6.04 -11.90
CA ALA A 121 7.00 -4.77 -12.58
C ALA A 121 8.48 -4.31 -12.52
N GLY A 122 9.42 -5.17 -12.16
CA GLY A 122 10.85 -4.87 -12.11
C GLY A 122 11.24 -3.78 -11.09
N ARG A 123 10.40 -3.54 -10.08
CA ARG A 123 10.63 -2.47 -9.09
C ARG A 123 10.90 -2.97 -7.68
N ASP A 124 10.79 -4.26 -7.46
CA ASP A 124 11.17 -4.86 -6.18
C ASP A 124 12.69 -5.04 -6.09
N ALA A 125 13.24 -4.63 -4.95
CA ALA A 125 14.69 -4.70 -4.74
C ALA A 125 15.20 -6.12 -4.39
N THR A 126 14.31 -7.04 -4.02
CA THR A 126 14.70 -8.34 -3.47
C THR A 126 14.66 -9.44 -4.53
N LEU A 127 13.49 -9.72 -5.09
CA LEU A 127 13.36 -10.83 -6.05
C LEU A 127 13.97 -10.48 -7.41
N THR A 128 13.82 -9.24 -7.86
CA THR A 128 14.50 -8.78 -9.09
C THR A 128 16.00 -8.94 -8.96
N ARG A 129 16.61 -8.51 -7.84
CA ARG A 129 18.04 -8.67 -7.61
C ARG A 129 18.48 -10.14 -7.53
N ILE A 130 17.67 -10.99 -6.90
CA ILE A 130 17.95 -12.44 -6.86
C ILE A 130 17.88 -13.04 -8.27
N ALA A 131 16.88 -12.68 -9.05
CA ALA A 131 16.74 -13.13 -10.43
C ALA A 131 17.90 -12.67 -11.30
N ASP A 132 18.32 -11.40 -11.20
CA ASP A 132 19.47 -10.86 -11.94
C ASP A 132 20.77 -11.60 -11.60
N ILE A 133 21.01 -11.91 -10.31
CA ILE A 133 22.18 -12.68 -9.88
C ILE A 133 22.12 -14.10 -10.43
N ALA A 134 20.96 -14.76 -10.32
CA ALA A 134 20.77 -16.11 -10.83
C ALA A 134 20.98 -16.20 -12.35
N GLN A 135 20.44 -15.23 -13.11
CA GLN A 135 20.63 -15.14 -14.56
C GLN A 135 22.09 -14.89 -14.95
N ARG A 136 22.77 -13.99 -14.23
CA ARG A 136 24.15 -13.61 -14.53
C ARG A 136 25.15 -14.73 -14.23
N TRP A 137 24.91 -15.53 -13.18
CA TRP A 137 25.86 -16.54 -12.71
C TRP A 137 25.41 -17.98 -13.03
N GLY A 138 24.23 -18.17 -13.59
CA GLY A 138 23.67 -19.49 -13.89
C GLY A 138 23.37 -20.34 -12.65
N ARG A 139 23.46 -19.74 -11.46
CA ARG A 139 23.25 -20.42 -10.16
C ARG A 139 22.81 -19.43 -9.09
N LEU A 140 22.08 -19.96 -8.10
CA LEU A 140 21.67 -19.23 -6.90
C LEU A 140 22.36 -19.83 -5.69
N VAL A 141 23.07 -19.00 -4.93
CA VAL A 141 23.68 -19.38 -3.64
C VAL A 141 22.69 -18.98 -2.54
N LEU A 142 22.17 -19.97 -1.84
CA LEU A 142 21.31 -19.75 -0.68
C LEU A 142 22.11 -19.87 0.62
N PRO A 143 21.81 -19.07 1.65
CA PRO A 143 22.39 -19.25 2.98
C PRO A 143 22.09 -20.64 3.52
N ARG A 144 23.00 -21.21 4.29
CA ARG A 144 22.93 -22.58 4.83
C ARG A 144 21.71 -22.80 5.76
N ARG A 145 21.10 -21.73 6.28
CA ARG A 145 19.87 -21.72 7.08
C ARG A 145 18.85 -20.78 6.43
N SER A 146 18.32 -21.17 5.28
CA SER A 146 17.33 -20.41 4.52
C SER A 146 15.90 -21.02 4.61
N ASP A 147 15.60 -21.62 5.71
CA ASP A 147 14.35 -22.33 6.04
C ASP A 147 13.19 -21.40 6.42
N GLY A 148 13.43 -20.09 6.44
CA GLY A 148 12.39 -19.10 6.68
C GLY A 148 11.34 -19.06 5.57
N LEU A 149 10.10 -19.36 5.92
CA LEU A 149 8.97 -19.29 4.98
C LEU A 149 8.75 -17.84 4.53
N ARG A 150 8.61 -17.66 3.23
CA ARG A 150 8.21 -16.40 2.59
C ARG A 150 7.09 -16.70 1.61
N GLN A 151 6.07 -15.87 1.61
CA GLN A 151 4.95 -15.97 0.67
C GLN A 151 4.92 -14.68 -0.16
N PRO A 152 5.70 -14.60 -1.25
CA PRO A 152 5.66 -13.44 -2.14
C PRO A 152 4.29 -13.32 -2.80
N VAL A 153 3.83 -12.08 -2.99
CA VAL A 153 2.60 -11.78 -3.71
C VAL A 153 2.95 -10.95 -4.95
N HIS A 154 2.40 -11.31 -6.09
CA HIS A 154 2.59 -10.54 -7.30
C HIS A 154 1.80 -9.24 -7.23
N VAL A 155 2.38 -8.14 -7.74
CA VAL A 155 1.75 -6.81 -7.68
C VAL A 155 0.37 -6.74 -8.35
N HIS A 156 0.13 -7.55 -9.38
CA HIS A 156 -1.18 -7.62 -10.03
C HIS A 156 -2.22 -8.30 -9.15
N ASP A 157 -1.87 -9.40 -8.48
CA ASP A 157 -2.77 -10.10 -7.57
C ASP A 157 -3.11 -9.21 -6.36
N LEU A 158 -2.12 -8.45 -5.87
CA LEU A 158 -2.32 -7.50 -4.80
C LEU A 158 -3.25 -6.34 -5.24
N ALA A 159 -3.13 -5.87 -6.48
CA ALA A 159 -4.02 -4.85 -7.03
C ALA A 159 -5.45 -5.37 -7.20
N ASP A 160 -5.61 -6.60 -7.68
CA ASP A 160 -6.92 -7.24 -7.83
C ASP A 160 -7.56 -7.51 -6.46
N ALA A 161 -6.77 -7.92 -5.46
CA ALA A 161 -7.22 -8.06 -4.08
C ALA A 161 -7.68 -6.71 -3.48
N ALA A 162 -6.97 -5.61 -3.77
CA ALA A 162 -7.37 -4.28 -3.32
C ALA A 162 -8.71 -3.83 -3.92
N LEU A 163 -8.93 -4.10 -5.21
CA LEU A 163 -10.21 -3.81 -5.88
C LEU A 163 -11.34 -4.65 -5.27
N ALA A 164 -11.13 -5.94 -5.08
CA ALA A 164 -12.09 -6.84 -4.46
C ALA A 164 -12.42 -6.41 -3.02
N ALA A 165 -11.41 -6.02 -2.24
CA ALA A 165 -11.58 -5.51 -0.88
C ALA A 165 -12.38 -4.19 -0.87
N CYS A 166 -12.13 -3.28 -1.80
CA CYS A 166 -12.89 -2.05 -1.93
C CYS A 166 -14.38 -2.31 -2.21
N ALA A 167 -14.70 -3.33 -3.00
CA ALA A 167 -16.07 -3.68 -3.36
C ALA A 167 -16.82 -4.50 -2.30
N SER A 168 -16.09 -5.18 -1.40
CA SER A 168 -16.69 -6.14 -0.45
C SER A 168 -17.02 -5.50 0.91
N PRO A 169 -18.28 -5.51 1.34
CA PRO A 169 -18.65 -5.07 2.69
C PRO A 169 -18.02 -5.90 3.81
N ALA A 170 -17.69 -7.17 3.55
CA ALA A 170 -17.08 -8.08 4.54
C ALA A 170 -15.66 -7.68 4.96
N THR A 171 -15.01 -6.79 4.23
CA THR A 171 -13.64 -6.29 4.51
C THR A 171 -13.63 -4.95 5.24
N HIS A 172 -14.78 -4.33 5.45
CA HIS A 172 -14.88 -3.03 6.11
C HIS A 172 -14.42 -3.11 7.56
N GLY A 173 -13.52 -2.21 7.97
CA GLY A 173 -12.96 -2.15 9.32
C GLY A 173 -11.94 -3.26 9.63
N ARG A 174 -11.34 -3.86 8.59
CA ARG A 174 -10.35 -4.93 8.74
C ARG A 174 -8.98 -4.54 8.19
#